data_a2ca090b6a78ca9f150e3fb89aa47b00
#
_entry.id   a2ca090b6a78ca9f150e3fb89aa47b00
#
_cell.length_a   1.000
_cell.length_b   1.000
_cell.length_c   1.000
_cell.angle_alpha   90.00
_cell.angle_beta   90.00
_cell.angle_gamma   90.00
#
_symmetry.space_group_name_H-M   'P 1'
#
loop_
_entity.id
_entity.type
_entity.pdbx_description
1 polymer ?
#
loop_
_entity_poly.entity_id
_entity_poly.type
_entity_poly.pdbx_seq_one_letter_code
_entity_poly.pdbx_strand_id
1 'polypeptide(L)'
;MLISEIIEATNGKLLNGHLDDQVNGFTQDTRVIQPGNLYIPLVGIKDGHDYIPQAFENGATATLTSHPIEDDVHNVILVEDTMKALGDLARYVRVHSNAKVVGITGSAGKTSTKDMIASVISQQYTTLKTQGNYNNNIGLPLTILRYNGEEVMVIEMGMNHLEEIDYLTKIALPDIAAITNIGTAHIGELGSRENILQAKMEIVHGMNHGTLVVNNDNDLLSTVHPEGISLKTIGIESEADLKATDIILNEDMSSFRVKVDGQDYGVRVYVPGVHFIFNALIAIQVGLLLDIPMEKCIKGIETFELTKNRNDILTLDRHIRVIDGTYN
;
A
#
# COMPACT_ATOMS: atom_id res chain seq x y z
N MET A 1 -10.29 -17.57 8.67
CA MET A 1 -11.49 -17.35 7.82
C MET A 1 -12.15 -18.70 7.58
N LEU A 2 -13.47 -18.79 7.75
CA LEU A 2 -14.21 -20.03 7.49
C LEU A 2 -14.44 -20.25 5.99
N ILE A 3 -14.60 -21.49 5.57
CA ILE A 3 -14.95 -21.81 4.17
C ILE A 3 -16.28 -21.16 3.77
N SER A 4 -17.26 -21.10 4.68
CA SER A 4 -18.52 -20.37 4.47
C SER A 4 -18.31 -18.88 4.17
N GLU A 5 -17.39 -18.21 4.86
CA GLU A 5 -17.05 -16.80 4.62
C GLU A 5 -16.34 -16.60 3.27
N ILE A 6 -15.48 -17.55 2.85
CA ILE A 6 -14.83 -17.54 1.54
C ILE A 6 -15.87 -17.65 0.43
N ILE A 7 -16.85 -18.53 0.58
CA ILE A 7 -17.94 -18.70 -0.37
C ILE A 7 -18.79 -17.44 -0.45
N GLU A 8 -19.14 -16.83 0.69
CA GLU A 8 -19.86 -15.56 0.73
C GLU A 8 -19.09 -14.45 0.01
N ALA A 9 -17.79 -14.30 0.34
CA ALA A 9 -16.92 -13.27 -0.24
C ALA A 9 -16.79 -13.39 -1.77
N THR A 10 -16.67 -14.62 -2.29
CA THR A 10 -16.35 -14.88 -3.69
C THR A 10 -17.58 -15.24 -4.55
N ASN A 11 -18.75 -15.37 -3.93
CA ASN A 11 -19.94 -15.97 -4.54
C ASN A 11 -19.63 -17.37 -5.16
N GLY A 12 -18.72 -18.09 -4.49
CA GLY A 12 -18.25 -19.41 -4.91
C GLY A 12 -19.21 -20.54 -4.57
N LYS A 13 -18.92 -21.72 -5.11
CA LYS A 13 -19.66 -22.96 -4.81
C LYS A 13 -18.70 -24.00 -4.23
N LEU A 14 -19.03 -24.54 -3.06
CA LEU A 14 -18.28 -25.68 -2.49
C LEU A 14 -18.51 -26.92 -3.36
N LEU A 15 -17.43 -27.48 -3.90
CA LEU A 15 -17.46 -28.74 -4.62
C LEU A 15 -17.21 -29.92 -3.69
N ASN A 16 -16.27 -29.76 -2.76
CA ASN A 16 -15.94 -30.72 -1.70
C ASN A 16 -15.51 -30.01 -0.43
N GLY A 17 -15.65 -30.64 0.75
CA GLY A 17 -15.22 -30.16 2.06
C GLY A 17 -16.37 -29.72 2.95
N HIS A 18 -16.03 -28.95 4.00
CA HIS A 18 -16.98 -28.53 5.04
C HIS A 18 -16.99 -27.01 5.23
N LEU A 19 -18.21 -26.45 5.39
CA LEU A 19 -18.43 -24.99 5.53
C LEU A 19 -17.79 -24.40 6.78
N ASP A 20 -17.67 -25.19 7.84
CA ASP A 20 -17.13 -24.79 9.14
C ASP A 20 -15.59 -24.96 9.23
N ASP A 21 -14.95 -25.52 8.21
CA ASP A 21 -13.50 -25.60 8.17
C ASP A 21 -12.88 -24.21 8.06
N GLN A 22 -11.68 -24.05 8.65
CA GLN A 22 -10.98 -22.78 8.73
C GLN A 22 -9.68 -22.81 7.96
N VAL A 23 -9.41 -21.75 7.20
CA VAL A 23 -8.09 -21.47 6.61
C VAL A 23 -7.35 -20.42 7.44
N ASN A 24 -6.02 -20.56 7.54
CA ASN A 24 -5.16 -19.74 8.37
C ASN A 24 -4.34 -18.70 7.57
N GLY A 25 -4.43 -18.75 6.24
CA GLY A 25 -3.69 -17.83 5.35
C GLY A 25 -4.02 -18.08 3.89
N PHE A 26 -3.51 -17.20 3.05
CA PHE A 26 -3.81 -17.15 1.62
C PHE A 26 -2.52 -17.02 0.82
N THR A 27 -2.36 -17.81 -0.22
CA THR A 27 -1.21 -17.71 -1.11
C THR A 27 -1.52 -18.18 -2.53
N GLN A 28 -0.86 -17.57 -3.50
CA GLN A 28 -0.84 -17.99 -4.90
C GLN A 28 0.48 -18.73 -5.27
N ASP A 29 1.40 -18.90 -4.31
CA ASP A 29 2.72 -19.49 -4.55
C ASP A 29 2.87 -20.78 -3.74
N THR A 30 2.94 -21.91 -4.43
CA THR A 30 3.05 -23.24 -3.79
C THR A 30 4.32 -23.43 -2.96
N ARG A 31 5.39 -22.62 -3.24
CA ARG A 31 6.69 -22.73 -2.54
C ARG A 31 6.66 -22.16 -1.11
N VAL A 32 5.68 -21.32 -0.80
CA VAL A 32 5.56 -20.65 0.50
C VAL A 32 4.31 -21.08 1.29
N ILE A 33 3.61 -22.12 0.83
CA ILE A 33 2.44 -22.67 1.49
C ILE A 33 2.81 -23.09 2.93
N GLN A 34 1.93 -22.73 3.85
CA GLN A 34 1.94 -23.19 5.23
C GLN A 34 0.72 -24.09 5.48
N PRO A 35 0.81 -25.04 6.42
CA PRO A 35 -0.35 -25.86 6.80
C PRO A 35 -1.58 -25.00 7.12
N GLY A 36 -2.72 -25.33 6.53
CA GLY A 36 -3.96 -24.59 6.73
C GLY A 36 -4.19 -23.44 5.76
N ASN A 37 -3.31 -23.22 4.76
CA ASN A 37 -3.53 -22.17 3.78
C ASN A 37 -4.61 -22.52 2.75
N LEU A 38 -5.29 -21.48 2.25
CA LEU A 38 -6.02 -21.52 0.99
C LEU A 38 -5.04 -21.22 -0.15
N TYR A 39 -4.96 -22.09 -1.12
CA TYR A 39 -4.24 -21.86 -2.36
C TYR A 39 -5.16 -21.16 -3.38
N ILE A 40 -4.66 -20.11 -4.03
CA ILE A 40 -5.38 -19.33 -5.04
C ILE A 40 -4.63 -19.45 -6.36
N PRO A 41 -5.02 -20.37 -7.25
CA PRO A 41 -4.38 -20.53 -8.54
C PRO A 41 -4.68 -19.32 -9.43
N LEU A 42 -3.63 -18.68 -9.94
CA LEU A 42 -3.76 -17.55 -10.86
C LEU A 42 -3.30 -17.98 -12.25
N VAL A 43 -4.02 -17.52 -13.27
CA VAL A 43 -3.65 -17.77 -14.67
C VAL A 43 -2.70 -16.65 -15.13
N GLY A 44 -1.50 -17.04 -15.56
CA GLY A 44 -0.47 -16.16 -16.07
C GLY A 44 0.23 -16.81 -17.29
N ILE A 45 1.57 -16.76 -17.34
CA ILE A 45 2.36 -17.51 -18.36
C ILE A 45 2.12 -19.02 -18.23
N LYS A 46 1.93 -19.48 -16.99
CA LYS A 46 1.48 -20.84 -16.68
C LYS A 46 0.15 -20.75 -15.95
N ASP A 47 -0.65 -21.81 -16.07
CA ASP A 47 -1.89 -21.92 -15.34
C ASP A 47 -1.60 -22.40 -13.90
N GLY A 48 -1.99 -21.58 -12.92
CA GLY A 48 -1.84 -21.92 -11.50
C GLY A 48 -2.63 -23.17 -11.08
N HIS A 49 -3.68 -23.52 -11.82
CA HIS A 49 -4.50 -24.72 -11.53
C HIS A 49 -3.70 -26.02 -11.68
N ASP A 50 -2.69 -26.05 -12.57
CA ASP A 50 -1.78 -27.22 -12.72
C ASP A 50 -0.99 -27.54 -11.43
N TYR A 51 -0.91 -26.58 -10.50
CA TYR A 51 -0.16 -26.72 -9.27
C TYR A 51 -1.05 -27.01 -8.04
N ILE A 52 -2.36 -27.20 -8.20
CA ILE A 52 -3.28 -27.55 -7.10
C ILE A 52 -2.82 -28.84 -6.36
N PRO A 53 -2.46 -29.94 -7.06
CA PRO A 53 -1.98 -31.14 -6.38
C PRO A 53 -0.73 -30.85 -5.53
N GLN A 54 0.24 -30.11 -6.07
CA GLN A 54 1.43 -29.71 -5.33
C GLN A 54 1.10 -28.79 -4.12
N ALA A 55 0.09 -27.93 -4.27
CA ALA A 55 -0.34 -27.08 -3.15
C ALA A 55 -0.85 -27.93 -1.97
N PHE A 56 -1.63 -28.97 -2.23
CA PHE A 56 -2.11 -29.89 -1.22
C PHE A 56 -0.97 -30.71 -0.61
N GLU A 57 -0.04 -31.21 -1.43
CA GLU A 57 1.17 -31.90 -0.95
C GLU A 57 2.01 -31.01 -0.02
N ASN A 58 2.04 -29.70 -0.26
CA ASN A 58 2.76 -28.71 0.55
C ASN A 58 1.96 -28.24 1.78
N GLY A 59 0.75 -28.75 2.00
CA GLY A 59 -0.04 -28.51 3.22
C GLY A 59 -1.19 -27.52 3.09
N ALA A 60 -1.56 -27.10 1.88
CA ALA A 60 -2.82 -26.37 1.68
C ALA A 60 -4.00 -27.26 2.10
N THR A 61 -4.99 -26.70 2.77
CA THR A 61 -6.21 -27.41 3.19
C THR A 61 -7.41 -27.03 2.34
N ALA A 62 -7.27 -26.00 1.53
CA ALA A 62 -8.31 -25.51 0.61
C ALA A 62 -7.69 -24.94 -0.67
N THR A 63 -8.47 -24.95 -1.73
CA THR A 63 -8.16 -24.24 -2.99
C THR A 63 -9.38 -23.57 -3.58
N LEU A 64 -9.15 -22.43 -4.27
CA LEU A 64 -10.08 -21.96 -5.28
C LEU A 64 -9.81 -22.70 -6.60
N THR A 65 -10.81 -22.73 -7.48
CA THR A 65 -10.66 -23.20 -8.85
C THR A 65 -11.67 -22.52 -9.75
N SER A 66 -11.31 -22.25 -11.01
CA SER A 66 -12.26 -21.72 -12.01
C SER A 66 -12.90 -22.79 -12.88
N HIS A 67 -12.55 -24.05 -12.70
CA HIS A 67 -13.16 -25.20 -13.36
C HIS A 67 -13.27 -26.37 -12.40
N PRO A 68 -14.24 -27.29 -12.58
CA PRO A 68 -14.40 -28.44 -11.71
C PRO A 68 -13.15 -29.33 -11.70
N ILE A 69 -12.75 -29.72 -10.51
CA ILE A 69 -11.69 -30.71 -10.27
C ILE A 69 -12.24 -31.82 -9.37
N GLU A 70 -11.72 -33.02 -9.52
CA GLU A 70 -12.07 -34.16 -8.67
C GLU A 70 -11.06 -34.19 -7.48
N ASP A 71 -11.59 -33.97 -6.30
CA ASP A 71 -10.87 -34.09 -5.03
C ASP A 71 -11.91 -34.41 -3.95
N ASP A 72 -11.68 -35.45 -3.15
CA ASP A 72 -12.58 -35.93 -2.09
C ASP A 72 -12.00 -35.76 -0.69
N VAL A 73 -10.86 -35.11 -0.56
CA VAL A 73 -10.13 -34.95 0.71
C VAL A 73 -10.12 -33.47 1.16
N HIS A 74 -9.86 -32.52 0.24
CA HIS A 74 -9.63 -31.12 0.59
C HIS A 74 -10.84 -30.23 0.30
N ASN A 75 -10.85 -29.04 0.87
CA ASN A 75 -11.88 -28.05 0.55
C ASN A 75 -11.63 -27.45 -0.84
N VAL A 76 -12.56 -27.65 -1.76
CA VAL A 76 -12.49 -27.16 -3.14
C VAL A 76 -13.65 -26.21 -3.40
N ILE A 77 -13.33 -24.96 -3.74
CA ILE A 77 -14.29 -23.89 -3.96
C ILE A 77 -14.22 -23.45 -5.43
N LEU A 78 -15.29 -23.70 -6.16
CA LEU A 78 -15.44 -23.25 -7.55
C LEU A 78 -15.86 -21.79 -7.57
N VAL A 79 -15.13 -20.96 -8.31
CA VAL A 79 -15.40 -19.55 -8.55
C VAL A 79 -15.41 -19.27 -10.05
N GLU A 80 -15.99 -18.15 -10.48
CA GLU A 80 -16.01 -17.76 -11.89
C GLU A 80 -14.59 -17.43 -12.40
N ASP A 81 -13.84 -16.67 -11.62
CA ASP A 81 -12.47 -16.21 -11.91
C ASP A 81 -11.68 -16.10 -10.62
N THR A 82 -10.52 -16.74 -10.55
CA THR A 82 -9.69 -16.79 -9.34
C THR A 82 -8.98 -15.47 -9.06
N MET A 83 -8.67 -14.68 -10.08
CA MET A 83 -8.11 -13.34 -9.91
C MET A 83 -9.15 -12.38 -9.30
N LYS A 84 -10.38 -12.41 -9.84
CA LYS A 84 -11.50 -11.65 -9.27
C LYS A 84 -11.77 -12.09 -7.83
N ALA A 85 -11.82 -13.40 -7.57
CA ALA A 85 -12.05 -13.96 -6.25
C ALA A 85 -10.97 -13.52 -5.22
N LEU A 86 -9.71 -13.39 -5.64
CA LEU A 86 -8.64 -12.83 -4.81
C LEU A 86 -8.96 -11.38 -4.36
N GLY A 87 -9.42 -10.54 -5.28
CA GLY A 87 -9.85 -9.17 -4.97
C GLY A 87 -11.08 -9.13 -4.06
N ASP A 88 -12.08 -9.98 -4.34
CA ASP A 88 -13.32 -10.08 -3.56
C ASP A 88 -13.03 -10.53 -2.11
N LEU A 89 -12.14 -11.51 -1.91
CA LEU A 89 -11.68 -11.95 -0.59
C LEU A 89 -11.00 -10.81 0.19
N ALA A 90 -10.11 -10.09 -0.45
CA ALA A 90 -9.43 -8.96 0.18
C ALA A 90 -10.42 -7.84 0.55
N ARG A 91 -11.36 -7.53 -0.35
CA ARG A 91 -12.43 -6.57 -0.06
C ARG A 91 -13.32 -7.03 1.09
N TYR A 92 -13.66 -8.32 1.16
CA TYR A 92 -14.41 -8.89 2.27
C TYR A 92 -13.67 -8.68 3.60
N VAL A 93 -12.38 -9.05 3.68
CA VAL A 93 -11.55 -8.80 4.86
C VAL A 93 -11.51 -7.32 5.20
N ARG A 94 -11.33 -6.42 4.21
CA ARG A 94 -11.31 -4.98 4.43
C ARG A 94 -12.62 -4.44 5.03
N VAL A 95 -13.75 -4.86 4.49
CA VAL A 95 -15.08 -4.41 4.96
C VAL A 95 -15.38 -4.89 6.37
N HIS A 96 -14.91 -6.08 6.74
CA HIS A 96 -15.11 -6.64 8.07
C HIS A 96 -13.99 -6.26 9.07
N SER A 97 -12.95 -5.54 8.62
CA SER A 97 -11.91 -5.02 9.50
C SER A 97 -12.34 -3.69 10.14
N ASN A 98 -11.89 -3.44 11.37
CA ASN A 98 -12.02 -2.14 12.03
C ASN A 98 -10.81 -1.23 11.74
N ALA A 99 -9.86 -1.66 10.92
CA ALA A 99 -8.65 -0.91 10.63
C ALA A 99 -8.95 0.37 9.85
N LYS A 100 -8.25 1.45 10.17
CA LYS A 100 -8.14 2.61 9.28
C LYS A 100 -7.21 2.29 8.13
N VAL A 101 -7.52 2.76 6.93
CA VAL A 101 -6.68 2.52 5.75
C VAL A 101 -6.11 3.82 5.21
N VAL A 102 -4.79 3.84 5.05
CA VAL A 102 -4.04 4.90 4.37
C VAL A 102 -3.59 4.38 3.02
N GLY A 103 -4.15 4.90 1.93
CA GLY A 103 -3.79 4.57 0.55
C GLY A 103 -2.72 5.53 0.02
N ILE A 104 -1.68 5.02 -0.66
CA ILE A 104 -0.61 5.85 -1.21
C ILE A 104 -0.38 5.52 -2.68
N THR A 105 -0.33 6.57 -3.53
CA THR A 105 0.11 6.50 -4.92
C THR A 105 1.01 7.67 -5.28
N GLY A 106 1.50 7.71 -6.51
CA GLY A 106 2.33 8.77 -7.05
C GLY A 106 3.29 8.27 -8.13
N SER A 107 3.91 9.17 -8.86
CA SER A 107 4.88 8.82 -9.90
C SER A 107 6.20 8.31 -9.31
N ALA A 108 6.70 8.95 -8.26
CA ALA A 108 7.92 8.58 -7.53
C ALA A 108 7.70 8.67 -6.02
N GLY A 109 8.56 8.01 -5.23
CA GLY A 109 8.58 8.10 -3.77
C GLY A 109 7.52 7.30 -3.03
N LYS A 110 6.60 6.60 -3.70
CA LYS A 110 5.51 5.81 -3.07
C LYS A 110 6.00 4.93 -1.91
N THR A 111 6.97 4.07 -2.17
CA THR A 111 7.45 3.10 -1.18
C THR A 111 8.14 3.78 0.00
N SER A 112 9.00 4.77 -0.26
CA SER A 112 9.66 5.52 0.83
C SER A 112 8.65 6.30 1.66
N THR A 113 7.63 6.92 1.02
CA THR A 113 6.53 7.60 1.72
C THR A 113 5.70 6.61 2.54
N LYS A 114 5.33 5.46 1.96
CA LYS A 114 4.62 4.37 2.65
C LYS A 114 5.37 3.90 3.90
N ASP A 115 6.68 3.67 3.76
CA ASP A 115 7.49 3.19 4.88
C ASP A 115 7.65 4.27 5.97
N MET A 116 7.76 5.54 5.59
CA MET A 116 7.82 6.66 6.52
C MET A 116 6.47 6.89 7.22
N ILE A 117 5.35 6.81 6.51
CA ILE A 117 3.99 6.83 7.09
C ILE A 117 3.83 5.68 8.08
N ALA A 118 4.22 4.46 7.70
CA ALA A 118 4.12 3.30 8.59
C ALA A 118 5.00 3.46 9.84
N SER A 119 6.20 4.06 9.72
CA SER A 119 7.08 4.35 10.86
C SER A 119 6.43 5.35 11.83
N VAL A 120 5.78 6.40 11.32
CA VAL A 120 5.03 7.38 12.12
C VAL A 120 3.84 6.70 12.82
N ILE A 121 3.03 5.97 12.08
CA ILE A 121 1.82 5.32 12.61
C ILE A 121 2.17 4.30 13.68
N SER A 122 3.24 3.53 13.48
CA SER A 122 3.71 2.50 14.43
C SER A 122 4.19 3.06 15.78
N GLN A 123 4.34 4.39 15.92
CA GLN A 123 4.59 5.01 17.23
C GLN A 123 3.35 5.00 18.14
N GLN A 124 2.18 4.69 17.60
CA GLN A 124 0.93 4.71 18.37
C GLN A 124 0.00 3.52 18.08
N TYR A 125 -0.01 2.98 16.86
CA TYR A 125 -0.95 1.96 16.40
C TYR A 125 -0.24 0.73 15.86
N THR A 126 -0.83 -0.43 16.06
CA THR A 126 -0.43 -1.64 15.33
C THR A 126 -0.69 -1.45 13.84
N THR A 127 0.30 -1.80 12.99
CA THR A 127 0.29 -1.36 11.60
C THR A 127 0.62 -2.50 10.64
N LEU A 128 -0.29 -2.80 9.72
CA LEU A 128 -0.03 -3.61 8.53
C LEU A 128 0.42 -2.69 7.39
N LYS A 129 1.46 -3.04 6.65
CA LYS A 129 1.87 -2.29 5.45
C LYS A 129 2.16 -3.18 4.25
N THR A 130 2.03 -2.60 3.07
CA THR A 130 2.50 -3.22 1.82
C THR A 130 3.98 -3.57 1.92
N GLN A 131 4.34 -4.82 1.64
CA GLN A 131 5.72 -5.29 1.58
C GLN A 131 6.26 -5.19 0.15
N GLY A 132 7.54 -4.78 0.03
CA GLY A 132 8.18 -4.67 -1.28
C GLY A 132 7.34 -3.85 -2.27
N ASN A 133 7.07 -4.44 -3.43
CA ASN A 133 6.26 -3.87 -4.52
C ASN A 133 4.89 -4.55 -4.69
N TYR A 134 4.32 -5.12 -3.63
CA TYR A 134 3.00 -5.77 -3.65
C TYR A 134 1.86 -4.73 -3.75
N ASN A 135 1.91 -3.91 -4.80
CA ASN A 135 1.08 -2.73 -5.04
C ASN A 135 0.15 -2.82 -6.26
N ASN A 136 0.04 -4.01 -6.85
CA ASN A 136 -0.80 -4.30 -8.02
C ASN A 136 -2.03 -5.16 -7.66
N ASN A 137 -2.78 -5.60 -8.68
CA ASN A 137 -4.00 -6.41 -8.55
C ASN A 137 -3.81 -7.79 -7.90
N ILE A 138 -2.59 -8.24 -7.68
CA ILE A 138 -2.26 -9.47 -6.91
C ILE A 138 -1.71 -9.07 -5.54
N GLY A 139 -0.73 -8.19 -5.51
CA GLY A 139 0.03 -7.86 -4.30
C GLY A 139 -0.79 -7.11 -3.26
N LEU A 140 -1.64 -6.16 -3.69
CA LEU A 140 -2.49 -5.42 -2.76
C LEU A 140 -3.53 -6.33 -2.08
N PRO A 141 -4.29 -7.18 -2.79
CA PRO A 141 -5.18 -8.15 -2.15
C PRO A 141 -4.44 -9.06 -1.17
N LEU A 142 -3.30 -9.65 -1.57
CA LEU A 142 -2.50 -10.50 -0.68
C LEU A 142 -1.98 -9.74 0.55
N THR A 143 -1.73 -8.44 0.44
CA THR A 143 -1.37 -7.61 1.59
C THR A 143 -2.53 -7.50 2.58
N ILE A 144 -3.74 -7.18 2.09
CA ILE A 144 -4.94 -7.06 2.94
C ILE A 144 -5.31 -8.41 3.57
N LEU A 145 -5.18 -9.52 2.85
CA LEU A 145 -5.44 -10.87 3.36
C LEU A 145 -4.48 -11.31 4.49
N ARG A 146 -3.42 -10.55 4.75
CA ARG A 146 -2.54 -10.74 5.91
C ARG A 146 -3.02 -10.03 7.17
N TYR A 147 -4.14 -9.32 7.09
CA TYR A 147 -4.72 -8.63 8.24
C TYR A 147 -4.97 -9.58 9.41
N ASN A 148 -4.50 -9.21 10.58
CA ASN A 148 -4.61 -9.99 11.81
C ASN A 148 -4.96 -9.12 13.03
N GLY A 149 -5.84 -8.12 12.80
CA GLY A 149 -6.32 -7.24 13.86
C GLY A 149 -5.52 -5.95 14.04
N GLU A 150 -4.67 -5.57 13.07
CA GLU A 150 -3.96 -4.30 13.11
C GLU A 150 -4.95 -3.13 13.08
N GLU A 151 -4.59 -2.03 13.77
CA GLU A 151 -5.44 -0.84 13.86
C GLU A 151 -5.37 0.02 12.60
N VAL A 152 -4.25 -0.01 11.86
CA VAL A 152 -4.06 0.76 10.63
C VAL A 152 -3.40 -0.09 9.56
N MET A 153 -3.90 0.02 8.32
CA MET A 153 -3.28 -0.54 7.11
C MET A 153 -2.69 0.59 6.26
N VAL A 154 -1.43 0.48 5.84
CA VAL A 154 -0.74 1.41 4.95
C VAL A 154 -0.51 0.73 3.62
N ILE A 155 -1.31 1.09 2.62
CA ILE A 155 -1.47 0.35 1.37
C ILE A 155 -0.94 1.16 0.19
N GLU A 156 0.12 0.67 -0.46
CA GLU A 156 0.69 1.24 -1.68
C GLU A 156 -0.11 0.78 -2.91
N MET A 157 -0.44 1.72 -3.82
CA MET A 157 -1.15 1.47 -5.07
C MET A 157 -0.30 1.91 -6.24
N GLY A 158 0.13 0.93 -7.04
CA GLY A 158 0.84 1.12 -8.30
C GLY A 158 -0.10 1.06 -9.49
N MET A 159 0.33 1.61 -10.64
CA MET A 159 -0.39 1.50 -11.91
C MET A 159 0.55 1.66 -13.10
N ASN A 160 0.15 1.11 -14.24
CA ASN A 160 0.68 1.35 -15.57
C ASN A 160 -0.37 1.99 -16.48
N HIS A 161 -1.65 1.67 -16.26
CA HIS A 161 -2.78 2.12 -17.08
C HIS A 161 -3.88 2.78 -16.22
N LEU A 162 -4.82 3.45 -16.89
CA LEU A 162 -6.07 3.90 -16.29
C LEU A 162 -6.86 2.71 -15.73
N GLU A 163 -7.73 2.96 -14.75
CA GLU A 163 -8.61 2.00 -14.07
C GLU A 163 -7.91 0.99 -13.16
N GLU A 164 -6.56 0.94 -13.15
CA GLU A 164 -5.84 0.04 -12.24
C GLU A 164 -5.92 0.55 -10.78
N ILE A 165 -5.75 1.84 -10.54
CA ILE A 165 -5.91 2.41 -9.18
C ILE A 165 -7.40 2.39 -8.78
N ASP A 166 -8.32 2.60 -9.71
CA ASP A 166 -9.76 2.47 -9.46
C ASP A 166 -10.12 1.09 -8.92
N TYR A 167 -9.58 0.04 -9.53
CA TYR A 167 -9.75 -1.34 -9.03
C TYR A 167 -9.16 -1.52 -7.63
N LEU A 168 -7.91 -1.08 -7.41
CA LEU A 168 -7.19 -1.25 -6.15
C LEU A 168 -7.85 -0.48 -5.00
N THR A 169 -8.27 0.76 -5.26
CA THR A 169 -8.90 1.61 -4.23
C THR A 169 -10.27 1.09 -3.81
N LYS A 170 -11.03 0.48 -4.74
CA LYS A 170 -12.32 -0.17 -4.44
C LYS A 170 -12.18 -1.44 -3.58
N ILE A 171 -11.01 -2.06 -3.57
CA ILE A 171 -10.68 -3.14 -2.63
C ILE A 171 -10.26 -2.57 -1.29
N ALA A 172 -9.32 -1.61 -1.29
CA ALA A 172 -8.69 -1.09 -0.08
C ALA A 172 -9.57 -0.12 0.73
N LEU A 173 -10.48 0.62 0.07
CA LEU A 173 -11.40 1.60 0.67
C LEU A 173 -10.69 2.53 1.66
N PRO A 174 -9.80 3.45 1.18
CA PRO A 174 -9.01 4.29 2.06
C PRO A 174 -9.84 5.29 2.85
N ASP A 175 -9.50 5.49 4.12
CA ASP A 175 -9.97 6.60 4.96
C ASP A 175 -9.13 7.87 4.71
N ILE A 176 -7.83 7.68 4.45
CA ILE A 176 -6.88 8.72 4.08
C ILE A 176 -6.16 8.26 2.81
N ALA A 177 -5.99 9.16 1.84
CA ALA A 177 -5.19 8.92 0.66
C ALA A 177 -4.06 9.93 0.55
N ALA A 178 -2.93 9.54 -0.04
CA ALA A 178 -1.83 10.45 -0.34
C ALA A 178 -1.33 10.26 -1.78
N ILE A 179 -1.12 11.37 -2.50
CA ILE A 179 -0.48 11.37 -3.81
C ILE A 179 0.84 12.12 -3.67
N THR A 180 1.96 11.41 -3.83
CA THR A 180 3.29 11.96 -3.58
C THR A 180 3.67 13.03 -4.60
N ASN A 181 3.50 12.73 -5.89
CA ASN A 181 3.75 13.65 -7.00
C ASN A 181 3.17 13.15 -8.32
N ILE A 182 3.05 14.06 -9.29
CA ILE A 182 2.80 13.77 -10.71
C ILE A 182 4.06 14.14 -11.50
N GLY A 183 4.82 13.11 -11.85
CA GLY A 183 6.00 13.18 -12.71
C GLY A 183 5.72 12.60 -14.10
N THR A 184 6.75 12.03 -14.71
CA THR A 184 6.70 11.43 -16.06
C THR A 184 6.73 9.89 -16.07
N ALA A 185 6.72 9.25 -14.91
CA ALA A 185 6.63 7.78 -14.84
C ALA A 185 5.34 7.29 -15.53
N HIS A 186 5.47 6.28 -16.39
CA HIS A 186 4.39 5.72 -17.23
C HIS A 186 3.84 6.68 -18.31
N ILE A 187 4.59 7.73 -18.67
CA ILE A 187 4.15 8.67 -19.71
C ILE A 187 4.05 7.99 -21.10
N GLY A 188 4.84 6.93 -21.33
CA GLY A 188 4.77 6.15 -22.58
C GLY A 188 3.43 5.46 -22.77
N GLU A 189 2.82 4.94 -21.70
CA GLU A 189 1.53 4.25 -21.70
C GLU A 189 0.35 5.24 -21.64
N LEU A 190 0.49 6.32 -20.88
CA LEU A 190 -0.59 7.26 -20.61
C LEU A 190 -0.58 8.50 -21.51
N GLY A 191 0.52 8.77 -22.19
CA GLY A 191 0.65 9.83 -23.20
C GLY A 191 0.89 11.23 -22.66
N SER A 192 0.36 11.62 -21.50
CA SER A 192 0.55 12.95 -20.91
C SER A 192 0.59 12.91 -19.37
N ARG A 193 1.08 14.02 -18.75
CA ARG A 193 1.07 14.18 -17.30
C ARG A 193 -0.35 14.36 -16.74
N GLU A 194 -1.24 14.95 -17.51
CA GLU A 194 -2.66 15.12 -17.18
C GLU A 194 -3.35 13.75 -17.08
N ASN A 195 -3.06 12.83 -17.99
CA ASN A 195 -3.57 11.46 -17.91
C ASN A 195 -2.95 10.69 -16.71
N ILE A 196 -1.69 10.95 -16.37
CA ILE A 196 -1.06 10.42 -15.15
C ILE A 196 -1.76 10.97 -13.90
N LEU A 197 -2.10 12.25 -13.88
CA LEU A 197 -2.92 12.85 -12.82
C LEU A 197 -4.28 12.15 -12.73
N GLN A 198 -4.99 12.01 -13.86
CA GLN A 198 -6.28 11.34 -13.91
C GLN A 198 -6.22 9.93 -13.32
N ALA A 199 -5.25 9.12 -13.76
CA ALA A 199 -5.07 7.75 -13.25
C ALA A 199 -4.78 7.71 -11.73
N LYS A 200 -3.97 8.64 -11.22
CA LYS A 200 -3.66 8.67 -9.79
C LYS A 200 -4.79 9.22 -8.94
N MET A 201 -5.59 10.12 -9.48
CA MET A 201 -6.81 10.63 -8.83
C MET A 201 -7.89 9.56 -8.69
N GLU A 202 -7.84 8.45 -9.42
CA GLU A 202 -8.73 7.30 -9.21
C GLU A 202 -8.70 6.79 -7.76
N ILE A 203 -7.63 7.09 -7.00
CA ILE A 203 -7.52 6.70 -5.59
C ILE A 203 -8.69 7.18 -4.74
N VAL A 204 -9.33 8.28 -5.11
CA VAL A 204 -10.49 8.83 -4.37
C VAL A 204 -11.78 8.07 -4.64
N HIS A 205 -11.86 7.26 -5.71
CA HIS A 205 -13.09 6.52 -6.06
C HIS A 205 -13.44 5.44 -5.03
N GLY A 206 -12.48 4.95 -4.27
CA GLY A 206 -12.71 4.01 -3.17
C GLY A 206 -13.01 4.67 -1.84
N MET A 207 -12.97 6.01 -1.75
CA MET A 207 -13.20 6.75 -0.52
C MET A 207 -14.68 7.15 -0.42
N ASN A 208 -15.34 6.79 0.67
CA ASN A 208 -16.71 7.26 0.94
C ASN A 208 -16.74 8.70 1.44
N HIS A 209 -15.85 9.00 2.33
CA HIS A 209 -15.50 10.30 2.90
C HIS A 209 -14.06 10.14 3.36
N GLY A 210 -13.36 11.21 3.60
CA GLY A 210 -11.99 11.08 4.09
C GLY A 210 -11.15 12.27 3.66
N THR A 211 -9.83 12.09 3.72
CA THR A 211 -8.90 13.17 3.43
C THR A 211 -7.87 12.73 2.39
N LEU A 212 -7.74 13.51 1.32
CA LEU A 212 -6.65 13.42 0.35
C LEU A 212 -5.52 14.36 0.75
N VAL A 213 -4.30 13.83 0.86
CA VAL A 213 -3.08 14.60 1.11
C VAL A 213 -2.30 14.73 -0.20
N VAL A 214 -1.97 15.96 -0.60
CA VAL A 214 -1.24 16.24 -1.84
C VAL A 214 -0.09 17.22 -1.64
N ASN A 215 0.91 17.14 -2.52
CA ASN A 215 2.00 18.09 -2.58
C ASN A 215 1.61 19.33 -3.39
N ASN A 216 1.46 20.49 -2.74
CA ASN A 216 1.07 21.76 -3.34
C ASN A 216 2.18 22.42 -4.18
N ASP A 217 3.42 21.97 -4.05
CA ASP A 217 4.52 22.40 -4.93
C ASP A 217 4.53 21.64 -6.27
N ASN A 218 3.69 20.63 -6.42
CA ASN A 218 3.51 19.96 -7.70
C ASN A 218 2.44 20.68 -8.53
N ASP A 219 2.81 21.14 -9.69
CA ASP A 219 2.03 21.99 -10.60
C ASP A 219 0.62 21.43 -10.91
N LEU A 220 0.50 20.11 -11.09
CA LEU A 220 -0.78 19.45 -11.36
C LEU A 220 -1.56 19.15 -10.07
N LEU A 221 -0.90 18.71 -9.00
CA LEU A 221 -1.59 18.42 -7.74
C LEU A 221 -2.14 19.68 -7.05
N SER A 222 -1.52 20.84 -7.26
CA SER A 222 -2.02 22.11 -6.72
C SER A 222 -3.37 22.55 -7.30
N THR A 223 -3.82 21.93 -8.39
CA THR A 223 -5.09 22.26 -9.07
C THR A 223 -6.24 21.31 -8.72
N VAL A 224 -6.00 20.26 -7.91
CA VAL A 224 -7.04 19.25 -7.63
C VAL A 224 -8.01 19.70 -6.54
N HIS A 225 -9.29 19.45 -6.78
CA HIS A 225 -10.39 19.72 -5.83
C HIS A 225 -11.41 18.58 -5.88
N PRO A 226 -11.13 17.44 -5.24
CA PRO A 226 -12.03 16.29 -5.29
C PRO A 226 -13.34 16.58 -4.54
N GLU A 227 -14.48 16.30 -5.17
CA GLU A 227 -15.79 16.47 -4.56
C GLU A 227 -16.02 15.48 -3.42
N GLY A 228 -16.56 15.96 -2.28
CA GLY A 228 -16.91 15.13 -1.13
C GLY A 228 -15.72 14.59 -0.33
N ILE A 229 -14.49 14.93 -0.70
CA ILE A 229 -13.26 14.52 -0.02
C ILE A 229 -12.54 15.76 0.52
N SER A 230 -12.15 15.73 1.80
CA SER A 230 -11.35 16.80 2.39
C SER A 230 -9.96 16.83 1.75
N LEU A 231 -9.44 18.01 1.45
CA LEU A 231 -8.09 18.18 0.91
C LEU A 231 -7.17 18.71 2.00
N LYS A 232 -5.99 18.12 2.11
CA LYS A 232 -4.86 18.61 2.90
C LYS A 232 -3.63 18.72 2.03
N THR A 233 -2.93 19.83 2.17
CA THR A 233 -1.78 20.16 1.35
C THR A 233 -0.50 20.14 2.16
N ILE A 234 0.59 19.69 1.54
CA ILE A 234 1.94 19.85 2.06
C ILE A 234 2.77 20.66 1.06
N GLY A 235 3.78 21.37 1.53
CA GLY A 235 4.63 22.17 0.64
C GLY A 235 5.92 22.66 1.31
N ILE A 236 6.82 23.15 0.47
CA ILE A 236 8.07 23.81 0.84
C ILE A 236 8.04 25.24 0.32
N GLU A 237 7.79 25.41 -0.98
CA GLU A 237 7.75 26.71 -1.66
C GLU A 237 6.36 27.35 -1.54
N SER A 238 5.33 26.58 -1.86
CA SER A 238 3.94 27.04 -1.88
C SER A 238 3.36 27.14 -0.47
N GLU A 239 2.31 27.96 -0.32
CA GLU A 239 1.48 27.92 0.90
C GLU A 239 0.74 26.58 0.98
N ALA A 240 0.72 26.00 2.17
CA ALA A 240 0.15 24.67 2.42
C ALA A 240 -0.37 24.55 3.87
N ASP A 241 -1.26 23.56 4.13
CA ASP A 241 -1.72 23.25 5.48
C ASP A 241 -0.55 22.84 6.40
N LEU A 242 0.44 22.12 5.85
CA LEU A 242 1.68 21.80 6.53
C LEU A 242 2.87 22.20 5.65
N LYS A 243 3.56 23.26 6.03
CA LYS A 243 4.67 23.84 5.27
C LYS A 243 6.01 23.64 6.00
N ALA A 244 7.01 23.14 5.28
CA ALA A 244 8.38 23.11 5.80
C ALA A 244 9.09 24.46 5.57
N THR A 245 9.80 24.92 6.59
CA THR A 245 10.66 26.11 6.58
C THR A 245 12.04 25.77 7.13
N ASP A 246 12.98 26.72 7.05
CA ASP A 246 14.33 26.59 7.61
C ASP A 246 15.04 25.28 7.23
N ILE A 247 14.96 24.95 5.92
CA ILE A 247 15.47 23.69 5.38
C ILE A 247 17.00 23.71 5.34
N ILE A 248 17.60 22.67 5.89
CA ILE A 248 19.04 22.40 5.84
C ILE A 248 19.26 21.04 5.23
N LEU A 249 20.00 20.99 4.13
CA LEU A 249 20.37 19.73 3.46
C LEU A 249 21.86 19.47 3.70
N ASN A 250 22.16 18.37 4.38
CA ASN A 250 23.51 17.88 4.62
C ASN A 250 23.75 16.59 3.79
N GLU A 251 24.98 16.08 3.85
CA GLU A 251 25.37 14.87 3.10
C GLU A 251 24.69 13.58 3.60
N ASP A 252 24.28 13.54 4.87
CA ASP A 252 23.75 12.37 5.56
C ASP A 252 22.34 12.55 6.13
N MET A 253 21.85 13.80 6.18
CA MET A 253 20.53 14.09 6.72
C MET A 253 19.93 15.36 6.11
N SER A 254 18.62 15.47 6.20
CA SER A 254 17.86 16.69 5.95
C SER A 254 17.18 17.15 7.24
N SER A 255 17.07 18.44 7.49
CA SER A 255 16.29 18.98 8.60
C SER A 255 15.46 20.17 8.15
N PHE A 256 14.35 20.40 8.84
CA PHE A 256 13.42 21.48 8.55
C PHE A 256 12.58 21.82 9.79
N ARG A 257 11.82 22.90 9.71
CA ARG A 257 10.84 23.25 10.73
C ARG A 257 9.44 23.19 10.15
N VAL A 258 8.46 22.84 10.99
CA VAL A 258 7.04 22.94 10.68
C VAL A 258 6.32 23.61 11.83
N LYS A 259 5.19 24.27 11.52
CA LYS A 259 4.32 24.87 12.52
C LYS A 259 2.99 24.12 12.56
N VAL A 260 2.65 23.60 13.75
CA VAL A 260 1.39 22.88 14.00
C VAL A 260 0.74 23.50 15.22
N ASP A 261 -0.54 23.89 15.11
CA ASP A 261 -1.33 24.52 16.17
C ASP A 261 -0.63 25.71 16.85
N GLY A 262 0.10 26.50 16.06
CA GLY A 262 0.84 27.68 16.52
C GLY A 262 2.19 27.40 17.14
N GLN A 263 2.58 26.14 17.35
CA GLN A 263 3.88 25.72 17.89
C GLN A 263 4.83 25.32 16.78
N ASP A 264 6.11 25.71 16.93
CA ASP A 264 7.20 25.36 16.01
C ASP A 264 7.91 24.08 16.43
N TYR A 265 8.06 23.15 15.47
CA TYR A 265 8.76 21.89 15.66
C TYR A 265 9.93 21.74 14.69
N GLY A 266 11.08 21.30 15.19
CA GLY A 266 12.21 20.87 14.36
C GLY A 266 12.09 19.39 14.02
N VAL A 267 12.30 19.04 12.75
CA VAL A 267 12.25 17.67 12.26
C VAL A 267 13.57 17.31 11.59
N ARG A 268 14.07 16.12 11.84
CA ARG A 268 15.26 15.54 11.20
C ARG A 268 14.91 14.26 10.48
N VAL A 269 15.38 14.14 9.24
CA VAL A 269 15.30 12.93 8.43
C VAL A 269 16.73 12.46 8.19
N TYR A 270 17.09 11.30 8.68
CA TYR A 270 18.46 10.76 8.54
C TYR A 270 18.71 10.14 7.16
N VAL A 271 18.17 10.81 6.15
CA VAL A 271 18.39 10.55 4.73
C VAL A 271 18.49 11.89 4.00
N PRO A 272 19.50 12.09 3.13
CA PRO A 272 19.68 13.35 2.43
C PRO A 272 18.69 13.51 1.26
N GLY A 273 18.28 14.74 1.01
CA GLY A 273 17.54 15.11 -0.17
C GLY A 273 16.16 15.70 0.11
N VAL A 274 15.81 16.73 -0.67
CA VAL A 274 14.56 17.49 -0.52
C VAL A 274 13.31 16.61 -0.69
N HIS A 275 13.38 15.57 -1.51
CA HIS A 275 12.26 14.64 -1.70
C HIS A 275 11.89 13.87 -0.42
N PHE A 276 12.85 13.64 0.50
CA PHE A 276 12.54 13.04 1.80
C PHE A 276 11.86 14.02 2.74
N ILE A 277 12.04 15.32 2.55
CA ILE A 277 11.25 16.34 3.28
C ILE A 277 9.78 16.25 2.86
N PHE A 278 9.47 16.15 1.56
CA PHE A 278 8.09 15.93 1.11
C PHE A 278 7.48 14.64 1.66
N ASN A 279 8.25 13.54 1.65
CA ASN A 279 7.79 12.28 2.22
C ASN A 279 7.50 12.42 3.72
N ALA A 280 8.36 13.15 4.46
CA ALA A 280 8.18 13.42 5.88
C ALA A 280 6.95 14.31 6.15
N LEU A 281 6.73 15.34 5.34
CA LEU A 281 5.54 16.19 5.44
C LEU A 281 4.25 15.39 5.22
N ILE A 282 4.21 14.50 4.22
CA ILE A 282 3.06 13.61 3.99
C ILE A 282 2.88 12.69 5.21
N ALA A 283 3.95 12.09 5.72
CA ALA A 283 3.86 11.18 6.86
C ALA A 283 3.40 11.88 8.14
N ILE A 284 3.87 13.10 8.41
CA ILE A 284 3.41 13.92 9.53
C ILE A 284 1.94 14.29 9.34
N GLN A 285 1.54 14.77 8.15
CA GLN A 285 0.14 15.15 7.88
C GLN A 285 -0.80 13.96 8.08
N VAL A 286 -0.44 12.76 7.61
CA VAL A 286 -1.20 11.52 7.85
C VAL A 286 -1.23 11.17 9.34
N GLY A 287 -0.11 11.31 10.06
CA GLY A 287 -0.04 11.09 11.50
C GLY A 287 -1.00 12.02 12.27
N LEU A 288 -1.00 13.30 11.96
CA LEU A 288 -1.92 14.29 12.56
C LEU A 288 -3.40 13.97 12.26
N LEU A 289 -3.71 13.48 11.05
CA LEU A 289 -5.08 13.04 10.69
C LEU A 289 -5.53 11.78 11.44
N LEU A 290 -4.58 11.02 12.00
CA LEU A 290 -4.83 9.86 12.86
C LEU A 290 -4.66 10.19 14.35
N ASP A 291 -4.70 11.48 14.73
CA ASP A 291 -4.56 11.96 16.11
C ASP A 291 -3.25 11.51 16.80
N ILE A 292 -2.17 11.34 16.01
CA ILE A 292 -0.82 11.04 16.54
C ILE A 292 -0.17 12.37 16.95
N PRO A 293 0.25 12.53 18.21
CA PRO A 293 0.94 13.73 18.68
C PRO A 293 2.22 14.02 17.87
N MET A 294 2.50 15.30 17.66
CA MET A 294 3.64 15.74 16.81
C MET A 294 4.98 15.15 17.27
N GLU A 295 5.19 14.99 18.57
CA GLU A 295 6.41 14.39 19.13
C GLU A 295 6.59 12.92 18.70
N LYS A 296 5.48 12.19 18.60
CA LYS A 296 5.47 10.81 18.08
C LYS A 296 5.69 10.79 16.56
N CYS A 297 5.10 11.75 15.83
CA CYS A 297 5.36 11.90 14.39
C CYS A 297 6.85 12.14 14.13
N ILE A 298 7.47 13.07 14.86
CA ILE A 298 8.91 13.35 14.76
C ILE A 298 9.72 12.09 15.07
N LYS A 299 9.40 11.38 16.14
CA LYS A 299 10.09 10.14 16.49
C LYS A 299 9.99 9.09 15.38
N GLY A 300 8.82 8.93 14.77
CA GLY A 300 8.63 8.03 13.63
C GLY A 300 9.46 8.42 12.40
N ILE A 301 9.59 9.72 12.11
CA ILE A 301 10.47 10.23 11.05
C ILE A 301 11.95 9.96 11.39
N GLU A 302 12.38 10.23 12.61
CA GLU A 302 13.78 10.04 13.03
C GLU A 302 14.21 8.55 13.10
N THR A 303 13.26 7.64 13.31
CA THR A 303 13.51 6.19 13.34
C THR A 303 13.22 5.48 12.01
N PHE A 304 12.85 6.23 10.98
CA PHE A 304 12.61 5.69 9.65
C PHE A 304 13.89 5.10 9.04
N GLU A 305 13.78 3.89 8.51
CA GLU A 305 14.84 3.22 7.77
C GLU A 305 14.43 3.02 6.31
N LEU A 306 15.35 3.29 5.39
CA LEU A 306 15.15 3.03 3.97
C LEU A 306 14.99 1.53 3.70
N THR A 307 14.03 1.19 2.83
CA THR A 307 14.00 -0.16 2.24
C THR A 307 15.26 -0.38 1.42
N LYS A 308 15.91 -1.53 1.59
CA LYS A 308 17.14 -1.91 0.86
C LYS A 308 17.02 -1.67 -0.65
N ASN A 309 18.13 -1.32 -1.28
CA ASN A 309 18.27 -1.00 -2.71
C ASN A 309 17.53 0.29 -3.15
N ARG A 310 17.19 1.17 -2.20
CA ARG A 310 16.58 2.48 -2.48
C ARG A 310 17.40 3.59 -1.85
N ASN A 311 18.38 4.11 -2.60
CA ASN A 311 19.34 5.12 -2.15
C ASN A 311 20.12 4.69 -0.88
N ASP A 312 20.43 3.40 -0.75
CA ASP A 312 21.31 2.91 0.29
C ASP A 312 22.70 3.57 0.15
N ILE A 313 23.14 4.25 1.19
CA ILE A 313 24.47 4.88 1.20
C ILE A 313 25.47 3.88 1.75
N LEU A 314 26.26 3.29 0.88
CA LEU A 314 27.34 2.40 1.26
C LEU A 314 28.65 3.21 1.36
N THR A 315 29.27 3.19 2.53
CA THR A 315 30.61 3.77 2.70
C THR A 315 31.64 2.66 2.51
N LEU A 316 32.41 2.77 1.43
CA LEU A 316 33.53 1.89 1.14
C LEU A 316 34.83 2.48 1.75
N ASP A 317 35.90 1.68 1.80
CA ASP A 317 37.21 2.14 2.21
C ASP A 317 37.65 3.39 1.40
N ARG A 318 38.39 4.31 2.05
CA ARG A 318 38.92 5.56 1.48
C ARG A 318 37.87 6.66 1.22
N HIS A 319 36.81 6.76 2.03
CA HIS A 319 35.78 7.79 1.91
C HIS A 319 34.98 7.77 0.59
N ILE A 320 34.92 6.63 -0.10
CA ILE A 320 34.06 6.45 -1.26
C ILE A 320 32.66 6.12 -0.75
N ARG A 321 31.68 6.95 -1.11
CA ARG A 321 30.27 6.69 -0.86
C ARG A 321 29.64 6.20 -2.16
N VAL A 322 28.92 5.09 -2.10
CA VAL A 322 28.12 4.56 -3.19
C VAL A 322 26.65 4.68 -2.81
N ILE A 323 25.88 5.32 -3.67
CA ILE A 323 24.42 5.38 -3.52
C ILE A 323 23.85 4.24 -4.36
N ASP A 324 23.31 3.23 -3.70
CA ASP A 324 22.64 2.11 -4.38
C ASP A 324 21.17 2.46 -4.64
N GLY A 325 20.87 2.80 -5.89
CA GLY A 325 19.52 3.07 -6.39
C GLY A 325 19.04 2.02 -7.39
N THR A 326 19.53 0.77 -7.30
CA THR A 326 19.35 -0.27 -8.32
C THR A 326 17.94 -0.87 -8.40
N TYR A 327 16.99 -0.40 -7.62
CA TYR A 327 15.63 -0.94 -7.62
C TYR A 327 14.85 -0.65 -8.92
N ASN A 328 15.18 0.44 -9.63
CA ASN A 328 14.58 0.82 -10.93
C ASN A 328 15.64 1.37 -11.85
#